data_7a1c61fc775be32af83e8c5a6838782b
#
_entry.id   7a1c61fc775be32af83e8c5a6838782b
#
_cell.length_a   1.000
_cell.length_b   1.000
_cell.length_c   1.000
_cell.angle_alpha   90.00
_cell.angle_beta   90.00
_cell.angle_gamma   90.00
#
_symmetry.space_group_name_H-M   'P 1'
#
loop_
_entity.id
_entity.type
_entity.pdbx_description
1 polymer ?
#
loop_
_entity_poly.entity_id
_entity_poly.type
_entity_poly.pdbx_seq_one_letter_code
_entity_poly.pdbx_strand_id
1 'polypeptide(L)'
;MSVLLIAEHNNQDLKPFTLNAVTAAAQMGEDLHAIIIGQNCGDAAKKLSELPLVKKVIQVEAAHYENFVAENFAPVIVKLAENYSHIVCSANTFGKNLMPRIAASLDTSQVSDIIKVISADTFLRPIYAGNAFATVKSKDPKKCITIRPTSFDPCESSGGSAPIEKAEPSEEFNNTKFVKREEIKSDRPELGTARVVVSGGRGMQSGDNFKLITSVADKLNAAIGASRAAVDAGFISNDHQVGQTGKVVVPELYIAIGISGAIQHLAGMKESKVIVAINKDCL
;
A
#
# COMPACT_ATOMS: atom_id res chain seq x y z
N MET A 1 -9.70 22.20 -5.80
CA MET A 1 -9.29 21.56 -4.53
C MET A 1 -7.97 20.88 -4.78
N SER A 2 -6.94 21.21 -3.99
CA SER A 2 -5.60 20.66 -4.18
C SER A 2 -5.41 19.41 -3.34
N VAL A 3 -4.90 18.35 -3.94
CA VAL A 3 -4.64 17.06 -3.34
C VAL A 3 -3.12 16.83 -3.25
N LEU A 4 -2.61 16.44 -2.10
CA LEU A 4 -1.23 16.02 -1.91
C LEU A 4 -1.16 14.50 -1.77
N LEU A 5 -0.61 13.83 -2.76
CA LEU A 5 -0.33 12.41 -2.72
C LEU A 5 1.09 12.17 -2.19
N ILE A 6 1.22 11.35 -1.17
CA ILE A 6 2.51 10.88 -0.67
C ILE A 6 2.90 9.64 -1.45
N ALA A 7 3.93 9.76 -2.29
CA ALA A 7 4.41 8.67 -3.13
C ALA A 7 5.30 7.69 -2.34
N GLU A 8 5.06 6.40 -2.51
CA GLU A 8 5.92 5.36 -1.97
C GLU A 8 6.95 4.92 -3.02
N HIS A 9 8.21 4.82 -2.61
CA HIS A 9 9.34 4.53 -3.49
C HIS A 9 10.49 3.85 -2.71
N ASN A 10 11.53 3.45 -3.44
CA ASN A 10 12.78 2.91 -2.89
C ASN A 10 14.00 3.82 -3.17
N ASN A 11 13.79 5.11 -3.35
CA ASN A 11 14.70 6.16 -3.81
C ASN A 11 15.02 6.12 -5.32
N GLN A 12 14.86 5.01 -6.02
CA GLN A 12 15.12 4.87 -7.47
C GLN A 12 13.82 4.64 -8.27
N ASP A 13 12.95 3.79 -7.73
CA ASP A 13 11.71 3.37 -8.39
C ASP A 13 10.49 3.67 -7.53
N LEU A 14 9.38 4.03 -8.18
CA LEU A 14 8.08 4.07 -7.52
C LEU A 14 7.62 2.66 -7.18
N LYS A 15 7.00 2.50 -6.02
CA LYS A 15 6.29 1.26 -5.71
C LYS A 15 5.03 1.17 -6.59
N PRO A 16 4.68 -0.03 -7.10
CA PRO A 16 3.57 -0.19 -8.05
C PRO A 16 2.25 0.42 -7.55
N PHE A 17 1.95 0.29 -6.28
CA PHE A 17 0.72 0.83 -5.68
C PHE A 17 0.62 2.37 -5.68
N THR A 18 1.72 3.07 -5.92
CA THR A 18 1.68 4.52 -6.13
C THR A 18 0.83 4.90 -7.33
N LEU A 19 0.87 4.10 -8.42
CA LEU A 19 0.06 4.36 -9.61
C LEU A 19 -1.44 4.25 -9.35
N ASN A 20 -1.84 3.25 -8.54
CA ASN A 20 -3.23 3.07 -8.11
C ASN A 20 -3.70 4.24 -7.23
N ALA A 21 -2.80 4.70 -6.32
CA ALA A 21 -3.09 5.82 -5.45
C ALA A 21 -3.22 7.14 -6.24
N VAL A 22 -2.45 7.34 -7.31
CA VAL A 22 -2.58 8.48 -8.23
C VAL A 22 -3.97 8.51 -8.85
N THR A 23 -4.45 7.37 -9.38
CA THR A 23 -5.80 7.26 -9.96
C THR A 23 -6.90 7.64 -8.96
N ALA A 24 -6.80 7.13 -7.75
CA ALA A 24 -7.77 7.43 -6.70
C ALA A 24 -7.72 8.90 -6.26
N ALA A 25 -6.51 9.44 -6.08
CA ALA A 25 -6.30 10.83 -5.65
C ALA A 25 -6.82 11.85 -6.70
N ALA A 26 -6.66 11.56 -7.98
CA ALA A 26 -7.16 12.40 -9.07
C ALA A 26 -8.69 12.52 -9.09
N GLN A 27 -9.43 11.56 -8.48
CA GLN A 27 -10.88 11.65 -8.34
C GLN A 27 -11.34 12.59 -7.21
N MET A 28 -10.43 13.04 -6.34
CA MET A 28 -10.74 13.91 -5.18
C MET A 28 -10.61 15.40 -5.49
N GLY A 29 -9.85 15.76 -6.54
CA GLY A 29 -9.66 17.15 -6.95
C GLY A 29 -8.84 17.25 -8.23
N GLU A 30 -8.98 18.37 -8.92
CA GLU A 30 -8.37 18.61 -10.23
C GLU A 30 -6.87 18.93 -10.15
N ASP A 31 -6.40 19.36 -9.00
CA ASP A 31 -5.03 19.83 -8.76
C ASP A 31 -4.28 18.81 -7.91
N LEU A 32 -3.83 17.72 -8.56
CA LEU A 32 -3.08 16.65 -7.91
C LEU A 32 -1.59 16.94 -7.94
N HIS A 33 -1.03 17.21 -6.77
CA HIS A 33 0.40 17.26 -6.54
C HIS A 33 0.87 15.99 -5.83
N ALA A 34 2.10 15.57 -6.10
CA ALA A 34 2.69 14.42 -5.44
C ALA A 34 3.99 14.82 -4.73
N ILE A 35 4.20 14.29 -3.53
CA ILE A 35 5.44 14.50 -2.79
C ILE A 35 6.26 13.22 -2.74
N ILE A 36 7.55 13.38 -2.94
CA ILE A 36 8.56 12.34 -2.78
C ILE A 36 9.61 12.80 -1.76
N ILE A 37 9.86 11.97 -0.76
CA ILE A 37 10.77 12.29 0.35
C ILE A 37 11.80 11.16 0.45
N GLY A 38 13.07 11.45 0.27
CA GLY A 38 14.10 10.42 0.28
C GLY A 38 15.52 10.97 0.30
N GLN A 39 16.48 10.09 0.05
CA GLN A 39 17.86 10.45 -0.22
C GLN A 39 18.20 10.02 -1.64
N ASN A 40 18.77 10.93 -2.44
CA ASN A 40 19.08 10.66 -3.85
C ASN A 40 17.86 10.12 -4.63
N CYS A 41 16.69 10.67 -4.39
CA CYS A 41 15.42 10.18 -4.96
C CYS A 41 15.04 10.86 -6.30
N GLY A 42 16.00 11.48 -6.99
CA GLY A 42 15.77 12.19 -8.26
C GLY A 42 15.18 11.31 -9.36
N ASP A 43 15.63 10.05 -9.49
CA ASP A 43 15.10 9.12 -10.50
C ASP A 43 13.63 8.77 -10.22
N ALA A 44 13.30 8.52 -8.96
CA ALA A 44 11.92 8.28 -8.57
C ALA A 44 11.04 9.54 -8.75
N ALA A 45 11.58 10.74 -8.46
CA ALA A 45 10.88 12.01 -8.70
C ALA A 45 10.60 12.23 -10.19
N LYS A 46 11.55 11.89 -11.06
CA LYS A 46 11.38 11.94 -12.50
C LYS A 46 10.26 11.00 -12.97
N LYS A 47 10.27 9.73 -12.54
CA LYS A 47 9.20 8.76 -12.85
C LYS A 47 7.83 9.25 -12.38
N LEU A 48 7.77 9.88 -11.20
CA LEU A 48 6.55 10.46 -10.67
C LEU A 48 6.05 11.65 -11.53
N SER A 49 6.96 12.46 -12.06
CA SER A 49 6.63 13.59 -12.95
C SER A 49 6.11 13.18 -14.32
N GLU A 50 6.42 11.96 -14.77
CA GLU A 50 5.98 11.39 -16.03
C GLU A 50 4.55 10.84 -15.98
N LEU A 51 3.92 10.78 -14.79
CA LEU A 51 2.54 10.31 -14.65
C LEU A 51 1.55 11.38 -15.12
N PRO A 52 0.61 11.05 -16.03
CA PRO A 52 -0.21 12.07 -16.72
C PRO A 52 -1.19 12.80 -15.79
N LEU A 53 -1.58 12.21 -14.67
CA LEU A 53 -2.53 12.81 -13.73
C LEU A 53 -1.85 13.73 -12.70
N VAL A 54 -0.53 13.68 -12.56
CA VAL A 54 0.24 14.52 -11.63
C VAL A 54 0.49 15.88 -12.28
N LYS A 55 0.19 16.96 -11.56
CA LYS A 55 0.39 18.35 -12.03
C LYS A 55 1.67 18.97 -11.52
N LYS A 56 2.17 18.50 -10.39
CA LYS A 56 3.42 18.97 -9.77
C LYS A 56 4.00 17.88 -8.87
N VAL A 57 5.32 17.76 -8.89
CA VAL A 57 6.08 16.90 -7.96
C VAL A 57 6.84 17.79 -6.99
N ILE A 58 6.72 17.51 -5.70
CA ILE A 58 7.50 18.14 -4.65
C ILE A 58 8.56 17.14 -4.21
N GLN A 59 9.82 17.48 -4.41
CA GLN A 59 10.96 16.66 -4.01
C GLN A 59 11.60 17.20 -2.74
N VAL A 60 11.74 16.34 -1.73
CA VAL A 60 12.42 16.68 -0.47
C VAL A 60 13.55 15.69 -0.24
N GLU A 61 14.76 16.18 -0.09
CA GLU A 61 15.95 15.33 0.04
C GLU A 61 16.77 15.71 1.28
N ALA A 62 17.10 14.70 2.08
CA ALA A 62 18.09 14.81 3.15
C ALA A 62 18.63 13.40 3.50
N ALA A 63 19.80 13.33 4.14
CA ALA A 63 20.41 12.07 4.54
C ALA A 63 19.53 11.24 5.48
N HIS A 64 18.84 11.87 6.41
CA HIS A 64 17.95 11.18 7.36
C HIS A 64 16.66 10.61 6.74
N TYR A 65 16.40 10.86 5.45
CA TYR A 65 15.33 10.24 4.67
C TYR A 65 15.77 9.02 3.86
N GLU A 66 17.02 8.58 3.99
CA GLU A 66 17.52 7.37 3.29
C GLU A 66 16.62 6.17 3.56
N ASN A 67 16.23 6.02 4.81
CA ASN A 67 15.31 4.98 5.25
C ASN A 67 14.00 5.60 5.73
N PHE A 68 12.90 4.92 5.47
CA PHE A 68 11.60 5.38 5.92
C PHE A 68 11.49 5.30 7.45
N VAL A 69 11.37 6.48 8.08
CA VAL A 69 11.03 6.67 9.49
C VAL A 69 9.89 7.70 9.53
N ALA A 70 8.70 7.27 9.95
CA ALA A 70 7.49 8.11 9.89
C ALA A 70 7.64 9.43 10.65
N GLU A 71 8.42 9.44 11.73
CA GLU A 71 8.75 10.60 12.55
C GLU A 71 9.48 11.70 11.77
N ASN A 72 10.31 11.30 10.81
CA ASN A 72 11.05 12.24 9.96
C ASN A 72 10.18 12.74 8.79
N PHE A 73 9.31 11.89 8.25
CA PHE A 73 8.48 12.23 7.10
C PHE A 73 7.29 13.13 7.46
N ALA A 74 6.64 12.85 8.58
CA ALA A 74 5.41 13.54 8.96
C ALA A 74 5.56 15.08 9.10
N PRO A 75 6.62 15.64 9.71
CA PRO A 75 6.75 17.10 9.87
C PRO A 75 6.78 17.87 8.54
N VAL A 76 7.46 17.33 7.51
CA VAL A 76 7.48 17.94 6.17
C VAL A 76 6.09 17.96 5.57
N ILE A 77 5.37 16.85 5.66
CA ILE A 77 4.03 16.72 5.09
C ILE A 77 3.04 17.63 5.81
N VAL A 78 3.12 17.71 7.15
CA VAL A 78 2.28 18.59 7.98
C VAL A 78 2.49 20.06 7.60
N LYS A 79 3.74 20.49 7.41
CA LYS A 79 4.08 21.85 6.97
C LYS A 79 3.49 22.16 5.58
N LEU A 80 3.59 21.24 4.64
CA LEU A 80 3.06 21.41 3.29
C LEU A 80 1.53 21.32 3.25
N ALA A 81 0.93 20.57 4.16
CA ALA A 81 -0.52 20.35 4.23
C ALA A 81 -1.35 21.63 4.40
N GLU A 82 -0.73 22.76 4.81
CA GLU A 82 -1.42 24.05 4.87
C GLU A 82 -2.06 24.44 3.53
N ASN A 83 -1.42 24.07 2.42
CA ASN A 83 -1.83 24.41 1.06
C ASN A 83 -2.76 23.38 0.40
N TYR A 84 -3.10 22.30 1.11
CA TYR A 84 -3.86 21.17 0.56
C TYR A 84 -5.12 20.89 1.35
N SER A 85 -6.17 20.53 0.64
CA SER A 85 -7.42 20.06 1.24
C SER A 85 -7.44 18.55 1.51
N HIS A 86 -6.61 17.79 0.79
CA HIS A 86 -6.50 16.34 0.92
C HIS A 86 -5.04 15.92 1.02
N ILE A 87 -4.75 15.03 1.96
CA ILE A 87 -3.46 14.35 2.12
C ILE A 87 -3.74 12.86 1.97
N VAL A 88 -3.08 12.23 1.00
CA VAL A 88 -3.46 10.89 0.53
C VAL A 88 -2.23 10.01 0.42
N CYS A 89 -2.36 8.73 0.79
CA CYS A 89 -1.36 7.69 0.51
C CYS A 89 -2.01 6.30 0.37
N SER A 90 -1.25 5.31 -0.07
CA SER A 90 -1.69 3.92 -0.12
C SER A 90 -1.92 3.34 1.27
N ALA A 91 -2.94 2.50 1.45
CA ALA A 91 -3.29 1.80 2.70
C ALA A 91 -2.45 0.52 2.91
N ASN A 92 -1.16 0.57 2.62
CA ASN A 92 -0.19 -0.46 2.93
C ASN A 92 0.55 -0.16 4.25
N THR A 93 1.60 -0.92 4.60
CA THR A 93 2.37 -0.72 5.83
C THR A 93 2.99 0.66 5.94
N PHE A 94 3.44 1.23 4.81
CA PHE A 94 3.96 2.60 4.75
C PHE A 94 2.89 3.63 5.16
N GLY A 95 1.76 3.65 4.46
CA GLY A 95 0.69 4.62 4.73
C GLY A 95 0.00 4.40 6.07
N LYS A 96 -0.17 3.14 6.52
CA LYS A 96 -0.75 2.82 7.83
C LYS A 96 0.14 3.27 9.00
N ASN A 97 1.45 3.38 8.80
CA ASN A 97 2.37 3.94 9.78
C ASN A 97 2.39 5.48 9.75
N LEU A 98 2.40 6.07 8.55
CA LEU A 98 2.62 7.50 8.35
C LEU A 98 1.35 8.34 8.56
N MET A 99 0.23 7.96 7.94
CA MET A 99 -0.97 8.79 7.89
C MET A 99 -1.61 9.08 9.25
N PRO A 100 -1.69 8.13 10.22
CA PRO A 100 -2.24 8.43 11.53
C PRO A 100 -1.45 9.53 12.26
N ARG A 101 -0.13 9.55 12.08
CA ARG A 101 0.74 10.58 12.67
C ARG A 101 0.46 11.95 12.04
N ILE A 102 0.31 12.01 10.72
CA ILE A 102 -0.04 13.25 10.01
C ILE A 102 -1.42 13.74 10.47
N ALA A 103 -2.42 12.87 10.50
CA ALA A 103 -3.78 13.20 10.89
C ALA A 103 -3.84 13.75 12.32
N ALA A 104 -3.14 13.11 13.26
CA ALA A 104 -3.04 13.57 14.64
C ALA A 104 -2.35 14.95 14.75
N SER A 105 -1.28 15.19 13.96
CA SER A 105 -0.57 16.46 13.96
C SER A 105 -1.39 17.60 13.33
N LEU A 106 -2.35 17.28 12.45
CA LEU A 106 -3.26 18.23 11.82
C LEU A 106 -4.58 18.39 12.58
N ASP A 107 -4.74 17.69 13.71
CA ASP A 107 -5.99 17.62 14.49
C ASP A 107 -7.21 17.30 13.62
N THR A 108 -7.09 16.26 12.79
CA THR A 108 -8.13 15.84 11.85
C THR A 108 -8.36 14.34 11.88
N SER A 109 -9.57 13.92 11.51
CA SER A 109 -9.92 12.50 11.44
C SER A 109 -9.31 11.85 10.19
N GLN A 110 -8.80 10.62 10.35
CA GLN A 110 -8.35 9.82 9.21
C GLN A 110 -9.50 8.97 8.63
N VAL A 111 -9.71 9.03 7.32
CA VAL A 111 -10.55 8.08 6.59
C VAL A 111 -9.66 6.98 6.02
N SER A 112 -9.72 5.80 6.64
CA SER A 112 -8.80 4.71 6.32
C SER A 112 -9.34 3.76 5.28
N ASP A 113 -8.44 3.29 4.38
CA ASP A 113 -8.62 2.13 3.51
C ASP A 113 -9.85 2.25 2.60
N ILE A 114 -10.01 3.41 1.94
CA ILE A 114 -11.11 3.65 1.02
C ILE A 114 -11.00 2.78 -0.23
N ILE A 115 -12.15 2.33 -0.73
CA ILE A 115 -12.28 1.52 -1.95
C ILE A 115 -12.99 2.24 -3.08
N LYS A 116 -13.58 3.41 -2.82
CA LYS A 116 -14.22 4.24 -3.83
C LYS A 116 -14.28 5.69 -3.37
N VAL A 117 -14.05 6.60 -4.29
CA VAL A 117 -14.32 8.03 -4.14
C VAL A 117 -15.71 8.30 -4.69
N ILE A 118 -16.63 8.82 -3.87
CA ILE A 118 -17.99 9.20 -4.27
C ILE A 118 -18.04 10.69 -4.60
N SER A 119 -17.37 11.49 -3.78
CA SER A 119 -17.15 12.92 -4.01
C SER A 119 -15.86 13.33 -3.29
N ALA A 120 -15.46 14.59 -3.40
CA ALA A 120 -14.25 15.11 -2.73
C ALA A 120 -14.26 14.94 -1.21
N ASP A 121 -15.41 14.79 -0.57
CA ASP A 121 -15.55 14.65 0.88
C ASP A 121 -16.23 13.34 1.33
N THR A 122 -16.62 12.48 0.38
CA THR A 122 -17.43 11.29 0.65
C THR A 122 -16.79 10.05 0.02
N PHE A 123 -16.59 9.04 0.83
CA PHE A 123 -15.80 7.85 0.49
C PHE A 123 -16.50 6.57 0.92
N LEU A 124 -16.31 5.48 0.17
CA LEU A 124 -16.74 4.14 0.57
C LEU A 124 -15.55 3.38 1.14
N ARG A 125 -15.73 2.75 2.28
CA ARG A 125 -14.70 1.92 2.92
C ARG A 125 -15.29 0.63 3.49
N PRO A 126 -14.54 -0.48 3.49
CA PRO A 126 -14.96 -1.70 4.17
C PRO A 126 -14.80 -1.57 5.69
N ILE A 127 -15.72 -2.20 6.40
CA ILE A 127 -15.72 -2.38 7.85
C ILE A 127 -16.01 -3.85 8.17
N TYR A 128 -15.79 -4.29 9.41
CA TYR A 128 -15.99 -5.69 9.84
C TYR A 128 -15.30 -6.69 8.90
N ALA A 129 -13.98 -6.48 8.63
CA ALA A 129 -13.20 -7.31 7.72
C ALA A 129 -13.78 -7.42 6.29
N GLY A 130 -14.50 -6.40 5.85
CA GLY A 130 -15.12 -6.33 4.53
C GLY A 130 -16.49 -7.01 4.42
N ASN A 131 -17.11 -7.40 5.53
CA ASN A 131 -18.48 -7.92 5.52
C ASN A 131 -19.52 -6.82 5.38
N ALA A 132 -19.15 -5.57 5.65
CA ALA A 132 -20.00 -4.41 5.45
C ALA A 132 -19.21 -3.27 4.82
N PHE A 133 -19.90 -2.36 4.17
CA PHE A 133 -19.33 -1.16 3.57
C PHE A 133 -19.97 0.07 4.20
N ALA A 134 -19.14 1.02 4.62
CA ALA A 134 -19.58 2.29 5.16
C ALA A 134 -19.33 3.42 4.16
N THR A 135 -20.34 4.20 3.85
CA THR A 135 -20.18 5.49 3.19
C THR A 135 -19.90 6.54 4.26
N VAL A 136 -18.71 7.13 4.21
CA VAL A 136 -18.22 8.10 5.18
C VAL A 136 -18.08 9.45 4.53
N LYS A 137 -18.67 10.49 5.13
CA LYS A 137 -18.46 11.89 4.74
C LYS A 137 -17.61 12.58 5.79
N SER A 138 -16.43 13.08 5.38
CA SER A 138 -15.55 13.89 6.24
C SER A 138 -16.02 15.34 6.23
N LYS A 139 -16.21 15.90 7.42
CA LYS A 139 -16.53 17.33 7.61
C LYS A 139 -15.31 18.17 7.94
N ASP A 140 -14.16 17.53 8.16
CA ASP A 140 -12.92 18.21 8.49
C ASP A 140 -12.46 19.10 7.33
N PRO A 141 -11.84 20.25 7.61
CA PRO A 141 -11.32 21.15 6.56
C PRO A 141 -10.23 20.47 5.75
N LYS A 142 -9.42 19.62 6.37
CA LYS A 142 -8.39 18.79 5.73
C LYS A 142 -8.78 17.33 5.84
N LYS A 143 -8.59 16.55 4.77
CA LYS A 143 -8.93 15.13 4.72
C LYS A 143 -7.66 14.30 4.65
N CYS A 144 -7.38 13.52 5.68
CA CYS A 144 -6.30 12.53 5.71
C CYS A 144 -6.85 11.16 5.30
N ILE A 145 -6.39 10.63 4.16
CA ILE A 145 -7.02 9.47 3.52
C ILE A 145 -5.97 8.42 3.20
N THR A 146 -6.26 7.16 3.53
CA THR A 146 -5.51 6.04 2.97
C THR A 146 -6.38 5.26 1.98
N ILE A 147 -5.79 4.91 0.84
CA ILE A 147 -6.46 4.28 -0.30
C ILE A 147 -6.09 2.80 -0.35
N ARG A 148 -7.07 1.92 -0.51
CA ARG A 148 -6.82 0.51 -0.84
C ARG A 148 -6.38 0.40 -2.30
N PRO A 149 -5.10 0.12 -2.59
CA PRO A 149 -4.60 0.17 -3.97
C PRO A 149 -5.31 -0.80 -4.90
N THR A 150 -5.63 -1.99 -4.40
CA THR A 150 -6.27 -3.07 -5.18
C THR A 150 -7.70 -2.75 -5.63
N SER A 151 -8.31 -1.64 -5.16
CA SER A 151 -9.66 -1.21 -5.54
C SER A 151 -9.67 -0.13 -6.64
N PHE A 152 -8.51 0.27 -7.12
CA PHE A 152 -8.36 1.27 -8.18
C PHE A 152 -7.40 0.76 -9.24
N ASP A 153 -7.68 1.02 -10.51
CA ASP A 153 -6.77 0.68 -11.59
C ASP A 153 -5.52 1.57 -11.53
N PRO A 154 -4.33 1.05 -11.87
CA PRO A 154 -3.14 1.87 -11.97
C PRO A 154 -3.28 2.90 -13.09
N CYS A 155 -2.78 4.12 -12.89
CA CYS A 155 -2.65 5.08 -13.97
C CYS A 155 -1.55 4.66 -14.96
N GLU A 156 -1.54 5.26 -16.14
CA GLU A 156 -0.44 5.07 -17.08
C GLU A 156 0.88 5.55 -16.46
N SER A 157 1.95 4.82 -16.73
CA SER A 157 3.28 5.08 -16.16
C SER A 157 4.07 6.18 -16.89
N SER A 158 3.53 6.72 -17.98
CA SER A 158 4.16 7.74 -18.79
C SER A 158 3.13 8.61 -19.52
N GLY A 159 3.58 9.73 -20.08
CA GLY A 159 2.73 10.66 -20.82
C GLY A 159 2.52 12.00 -20.12
N GLY A 160 2.98 12.14 -18.87
CA GLY A 160 3.02 13.39 -18.13
C GLY A 160 4.36 14.12 -18.26
N SER A 161 4.40 15.36 -17.77
CA SER A 161 5.60 16.21 -17.73
C SER A 161 5.49 17.25 -16.61
N ALA A 162 5.10 16.80 -15.42
CA ALA A 162 4.91 17.67 -14.27
C ALA A 162 6.23 18.34 -13.84
N PRO A 163 6.23 19.63 -13.49
CA PRO A 163 7.40 20.29 -12.92
C PRO A 163 7.78 19.65 -11.57
N ILE A 164 9.10 19.53 -11.34
CA ILE A 164 9.66 19.07 -10.08
C ILE A 164 10.16 20.29 -9.31
N GLU A 165 9.56 20.56 -8.15
CA GLU A 165 9.97 21.63 -7.26
C GLU A 165 10.64 21.05 -6.02
N LYS A 166 11.78 21.62 -5.61
CA LYS A 166 12.45 21.22 -4.37
C LYS A 166 11.82 21.96 -3.19
N ALA A 167 11.63 21.24 -2.08
CA ALA A 167 11.21 21.81 -0.83
C ALA A 167 12.21 21.47 0.28
N GLU A 168 12.24 22.33 1.29
CA GLU A 168 13.18 22.21 2.42
C GLU A 168 12.84 21.00 3.29
N PRO A 169 13.83 20.21 3.71
CA PRO A 169 13.65 19.13 4.66
C PRO A 169 13.27 19.67 6.05
N SER A 170 12.69 18.82 6.86
CA SER A 170 12.56 19.07 8.31
C SER A 170 13.83 18.63 9.05
N GLU A 171 13.96 19.07 10.28
CA GLU A 171 14.99 18.57 11.18
C GLU A 171 14.83 17.07 11.43
N GLU A 172 15.94 16.37 11.64
CA GLU A 172 15.94 14.96 12.00
C GLU A 172 15.34 14.72 13.37
N PHE A 173 14.44 13.74 13.48
CA PHE A 173 13.87 13.34 14.75
C PHE A 173 14.82 12.40 15.49
N ASN A 174 15.39 12.87 16.60
CA ASN A 174 16.49 12.18 17.29
C ASN A 174 16.05 11.08 18.27
N ASN A 175 14.73 10.92 18.54
CA ASN A 175 14.24 9.95 19.55
C ASN A 175 13.98 8.54 18.95
N THR A 176 14.01 8.41 17.62
CA THR A 176 13.94 7.12 16.91
C THR A 176 15.11 6.99 15.96
N LYS A 177 15.65 5.77 15.87
CA LYS A 177 16.80 5.46 15.02
C LYS A 177 16.50 4.23 14.19
N PHE A 178 16.73 4.33 12.88
CA PHE A 178 16.75 3.18 12.00
C PHE A 178 17.95 2.27 12.38
N VAL A 179 17.68 0.98 12.62
CA VAL A 179 18.72 0.02 13.00
C VAL A 179 19.12 -0.84 11.83
N LYS A 180 18.14 -1.53 11.22
CA LYS A 180 18.35 -2.40 10.06
C LYS A 180 17.03 -2.71 9.37
N ARG A 181 17.12 -3.12 8.13
CA ARG A 181 16.04 -3.69 7.33
C ARG A 181 16.49 -5.05 6.80
N GLU A 182 15.67 -6.05 7.00
CA GLU A 182 15.86 -7.37 6.41
C GLU A 182 14.82 -7.54 5.32
N GLU A 183 15.27 -7.60 4.07
CA GLU A 183 14.43 -7.84 2.91
C GLU A 183 14.73 -9.20 2.32
N ILE A 184 13.69 -10.00 2.10
CA ILE A 184 13.81 -11.22 1.34
C ILE A 184 13.76 -10.85 -0.14
N LYS A 185 14.91 -10.90 -0.80
CA LYS A 185 14.97 -10.77 -2.26
C LYS A 185 14.39 -12.04 -2.88
N SER A 186 13.38 -11.88 -3.69
CA SER A 186 12.75 -12.97 -4.44
C SER A 186 12.66 -12.56 -5.90
N ASP A 187 13.01 -13.48 -6.79
CA ASP A 187 12.82 -13.31 -8.24
C ASP A 187 11.35 -13.50 -8.65
N ARG A 188 10.47 -13.79 -7.69
CA ARG A 188 9.04 -13.98 -7.92
C ARG A 188 8.31 -12.65 -7.97
N PRO A 189 7.12 -12.62 -8.63
CA PRO A 189 6.24 -11.47 -8.58
C PRO A 189 5.94 -11.05 -7.13
N GLU A 190 5.86 -9.76 -6.89
CA GLU A 190 5.49 -9.23 -5.57
C GLU A 190 4.05 -9.64 -5.22
N LEU A 191 3.84 -10.16 -4.01
CA LEU A 191 2.57 -10.73 -3.57
C LEU A 191 1.37 -9.78 -3.76
N GLY A 192 1.57 -8.49 -3.53
CA GLY A 192 0.49 -7.50 -3.64
C GLY A 192 0.03 -7.21 -5.07
N THR A 193 0.88 -7.47 -6.09
CA THR A 193 0.64 -7.14 -7.50
C THR A 193 0.61 -8.36 -8.43
N ALA A 194 0.85 -9.55 -7.88
CA ALA A 194 0.90 -10.78 -8.65
C ALA A 194 -0.45 -11.13 -9.27
N ARG A 195 -0.44 -11.56 -10.55
CA ARG A 195 -1.63 -12.04 -11.24
C ARG A 195 -2.10 -13.41 -10.73
N VAL A 196 -1.18 -14.22 -10.25
CA VAL A 196 -1.44 -15.55 -9.69
C VAL A 196 -0.80 -15.64 -8.31
N VAL A 197 -1.55 -16.14 -7.34
CA VAL A 197 -1.07 -16.40 -5.97
C VAL A 197 -1.35 -17.84 -5.60
N VAL A 198 -0.32 -18.54 -5.10
CA VAL A 198 -0.46 -19.87 -4.51
C VAL A 198 -0.19 -19.76 -3.02
N SER A 199 -1.18 -20.08 -2.20
CA SER A 199 -1.12 -19.81 -0.76
C SER A 199 -1.28 -21.09 0.05
N GLY A 200 -0.43 -21.24 1.07
CA GLY A 200 -0.45 -22.35 2.02
C GLY A 200 -1.02 -21.96 3.37
N GLY A 201 -1.87 -22.83 3.91
CA GLY A 201 -2.41 -22.71 5.26
C GLY A 201 -1.71 -23.60 6.27
N ARG A 202 -2.22 -23.59 7.51
CA ARG A 202 -1.76 -24.48 8.59
C ARG A 202 -1.97 -25.97 8.24
N GLY A 203 -2.89 -26.28 7.31
CA GLY A 203 -3.11 -27.62 6.79
C GLY A 203 -1.91 -28.21 6.02
N MET A 204 -0.91 -27.38 5.66
CA MET A 204 0.38 -27.85 5.14
C MET A 204 1.23 -28.59 6.18
N GLN A 205 0.94 -28.45 7.47
CA GLN A 205 1.53 -29.17 8.62
C GLN A 205 2.99 -28.82 8.94
N SER A 206 3.81 -28.47 7.99
CA SER A 206 5.22 -28.11 8.21
C SER A 206 5.74 -27.11 7.15
N GLY A 207 6.83 -26.41 7.48
CA GLY A 207 7.55 -25.56 6.51
C GLY A 207 8.14 -26.36 5.35
N ASP A 208 8.53 -27.62 5.55
CA ASP A 208 9.04 -28.47 4.47
C ASP A 208 7.99 -28.71 3.37
N ASN A 209 6.73 -28.81 3.74
CA ASN A 209 5.64 -29.01 2.78
C ASN A 209 5.36 -27.76 1.93
N PHE A 210 5.86 -26.58 2.34
CA PHE A 210 5.83 -25.37 1.50
C PHE A 210 6.66 -25.51 0.22
N LYS A 211 7.56 -26.50 0.13
CA LYS A 211 8.24 -26.85 -1.11
C LYS A 211 7.27 -27.25 -2.23
N LEU A 212 6.11 -27.85 -1.87
CA LEU A 212 5.03 -28.14 -2.82
C LEU A 212 4.40 -26.86 -3.36
N ILE A 213 4.10 -25.91 -2.46
CA ILE A 213 3.59 -24.58 -2.84
C ILE A 213 4.58 -23.89 -3.78
N THR A 214 5.86 -23.91 -3.43
CA THR A 214 6.96 -23.36 -4.22
C THR A 214 7.00 -23.97 -5.62
N SER A 215 6.92 -25.30 -5.74
CA SER A 215 6.97 -25.99 -7.03
C SER A 215 5.80 -25.64 -7.94
N VAL A 216 4.60 -25.44 -7.38
CA VAL A 216 3.42 -24.99 -8.13
C VAL A 216 3.57 -23.54 -8.54
N ALA A 217 4.02 -22.68 -7.61
CA ALA A 217 4.23 -21.26 -7.86
C ALA A 217 5.27 -21.01 -8.98
N ASP A 218 6.35 -21.81 -9.03
CA ASP A 218 7.37 -21.73 -10.08
C ASP A 218 6.79 -22.01 -11.47
N LYS A 219 5.95 -23.05 -11.58
CA LYS A 219 5.33 -23.41 -12.86
C LYS A 219 4.32 -22.38 -13.36
N LEU A 220 3.71 -21.64 -12.45
CA LEU A 220 2.68 -20.64 -12.78
C LEU A 220 3.25 -19.20 -12.80
N ASN A 221 4.54 -19.02 -12.54
CA ASN A 221 5.14 -17.70 -12.30
C ASN A 221 4.32 -16.90 -11.27
N ALA A 222 3.96 -17.55 -10.16
CA ALA A 222 3.06 -17.05 -9.15
C ALA A 222 3.80 -16.52 -7.92
N ALA A 223 3.18 -15.59 -7.21
CA ALA A 223 3.61 -15.24 -5.87
C ALA A 223 3.18 -16.31 -4.85
N ILE A 224 3.93 -16.43 -3.77
CA ILE A 224 3.61 -17.32 -2.66
C ILE A 224 2.94 -16.52 -1.56
N GLY A 225 1.75 -16.98 -1.15
CA GLY A 225 1.03 -16.46 0.01
C GLY A 225 0.97 -17.47 1.15
N ALA A 226 0.56 -17.00 2.32
CA ALA A 226 0.34 -17.87 3.47
C ALA A 226 -0.76 -17.32 4.38
N SER A 227 -1.43 -18.21 5.10
CA SER A 227 -2.31 -17.80 6.20
C SER A 227 -1.50 -17.34 7.41
N ARG A 228 -2.08 -16.46 8.24
CA ARG A 228 -1.46 -16.07 9.52
C ARG A 228 -1.07 -17.28 10.37
N ALA A 229 -1.92 -18.30 10.43
CA ALA A 229 -1.65 -19.50 11.22
C ALA A 229 -0.42 -20.30 10.71
N ALA A 230 -0.10 -20.25 9.42
CA ALA A 230 1.12 -20.87 8.88
C ALA A 230 2.36 -20.01 9.20
N VAL A 231 2.23 -18.70 9.17
CA VAL A 231 3.30 -17.76 9.57
C VAL A 231 3.59 -17.88 11.06
N ASP A 232 2.57 -17.83 11.92
CA ASP A 232 2.70 -17.96 13.37
C ASP A 232 3.32 -19.33 13.77
N ALA A 233 3.08 -20.37 12.97
CA ALA A 233 3.72 -21.69 13.14
C ALA A 233 5.16 -21.77 12.60
N GLY A 234 5.70 -20.70 12.03
CA GLY A 234 7.06 -20.64 11.49
C GLY A 234 7.26 -21.40 10.17
N PHE A 235 6.19 -21.74 9.44
CA PHE A 235 6.31 -22.46 8.18
C PHE A 235 6.89 -21.60 7.05
N ILE A 236 6.62 -20.28 7.10
CA ILE A 236 7.10 -19.29 6.13
C ILE A 236 7.18 -17.92 6.81
N SER A 237 7.94 -16.98 6.23
CA SER A 237 8.08 -15.65 6.80
C SER A 237 6.80 -14.82 6.73
N ASN A 238 6.70 -13.81 7.60
CA ASN A 238 5.56 -12.88 7.68
C ASN A 238 5.32 -12.09 6.38
N ASP A 239 6.33 -11.91 5.53
CA ASP A 239 6.20 -11.19 4.24
C ASP A 239 5.21 -11.85 3.29
N HIS A 240 4.95 -13.13 3.48
CA HIS A 240 4.00 -13.92 2.71
C HIS A 240 2.57 -13.92 3.27
N GLN A 241 2.33 -13.25 4.41
CA GLN A 241 1.01 -13.27 5.03
C GLN A 241 -0.04 -12.56 4.19
N VAL A 242 -1.11 -13.28 3.86
CA VAL A 242 -2.33 -12.76 3.24
C VAL A 242 -3.44 -12.71 4.28
N GLY A 243 -4.15 -11.59 4.36
CA GLY A 243 -5.27 -11.43 5.27
C GLY A 243 -5.44 -10.00 5.80
N GLN A 244 -6.32 -9.85 6.76
CA GLN A 244 -6.67 -8.56 7.37
C GLN A 244 -5.45 -7.83 7.96
N THR A 245 -4.54 -8.56 8.59
CA THR A 245 -3.32 -8.03 9.22
C THR A 245 -2.06 -8.24 8.35
N GLY A 246 -2.22 -8.89 7.20
CA GLY A 246 -1.18 -9.09 6.21
C GLY A 246 -1.42 -8.24 4.96
N LYS A 247 -1.01 -8.78 3.82
CA LYS A 247 -1.24 -8.14 2.52
C LYS A 247 -2.65 -8.46 2.02
N VAL A 248 -3.31 -7.47 1.41
CA VAL A 248 -4.54 -7.65 0.65
C VAL A 248 -4.17 -7.83 -0.81
N VAL A 249 -4.65 -8.90 -1.41
CA VAL A 249 -4.34 -9.29 -2.79
C VAL A 249 -5.62 -9.49 -3.61
N VAL A 250 -5.55 -9.17 -4.90
CA VAL A 250 -6.66 -9.32 -5.85
C VAL A 250 -6.12 -9.93 -7.15
N PRO A 251 -5.57 -11.16 -7.09
CA PRO A 251 -5.06 -11.83 -8.28
C PRO A 251 -6.20 -12.30 -9.20
N GLU A 252 -5.84 -12.62 -10.42
CA GLU A 252 -6.74 -13.32 -11.35
C GLU A 252 -7.03 -14.75 -10.90
N LEU A 253 -6.03 -15.40 -10.29
CA LEU A 253 -6.15 -16.74 -9.73
C LEU A 253 -5.51 -16.82 -8.33
N TYR A 254 -6.28 -17.23 -7.35
CA TYR A 254 -5.83 -17.53 -6.00
C TYR A 254 -6.02 -19.00 -5.69
N ILE A 255 -4.92 -19.74 -5.47
CA ILE A 255 -4.96 -21.15 -5.10
C ILE A 255 -4.71 -21.26 -3.60
N ALA A 256 -5.72 -21.68 -2.84
CA ALA A 256 -5.69 -21.81 -1.39
C ALA A 256 -5.54 -23.28 -0.99
N ILE A 257 -4.40 -23.66 -0.42
CA ILE A 257 -4.07 -25.04 -0.07
C ILE A 257 -3.98 -25.20 1.45
N GLY A 258 -4.85 -26.04 2.03
CA GLY A 258 -4.88 -26.26 3.48
C GLY A 258 -5.23 -25.03 4.31
N ILE A 259 -6.02 -24.12 3.76
CA ILE A 259 -6.49 -22.88 4.40
C ILE A 259 -7.94 -23.09 4.88
N SER A 260 -8.24 -22.70 6.11
CA SER A 260 -9.53 -22.95 6.76
C SER A 260 -10.67 -22.01 6.33
N GLY A 261 -10.41 -20.98 5.53
CA GLY A 261 -11.42 -20.00 5.15
C GLY A 261 -11.83 -19.03 6.26
N ALA A 262 -10.99 -18.88 7.29
CA ALA A 262 -11.26 -17.91 8.36
C ALA A 262 -11.44 -16.49 7.79
N ILE A 263 -12.40 -15.73 8.35
CA ILE A 263 -12.79 -14.39 7.88
C ILE A 263 -11.60 -13.42 7.75
N GLN A 264 -10.60 -13.56 8.62
CA GLN A 264 -9.39 -12.73 8.60
C GLN A 264 -8.54 -13.01 7.35
N HIS A 265 -8.51 -14.25 6.85
CA HIS A 265 -7.83 -14.61 5.61
C HIS A 265 -8.65 -14.18 4.40
N LEU A 266 -9.96 -14.45 4.43
CA LEU A 266 -10.89 -14.02 3.37
C LEU A 266 -10.83 -12.51 3.13
N ALA A 267 -10.73 -11.71 4.18
CA ALA A 267 -10.59 -10.25 4.07
C ALA A 267 -9.39 -9.81 3.21
N GLY A 268 -8.38 -10.67 3.07
CA GLY A 268 -7.18 -10.39 2.27
C GLY A 268 -7.21 -10.90 0.84
N MET A 269 -8.19 -11.76 0.43
CA MET A 269 -8.15 -12.39 -0.89
C MET A 269 -9.51 -12.62 -1.57
N LYS A 270 -10.60 -12.34 -0.90
CA LYS A 270 -11.96 -12.63 -1.40
C LYS A 270 -12.31 -11.93 -2.72
N GLU A 271 -11.67 -10.82 -3.04
CA GLU A 271 -11.86 -10.08 -4.29
C GLU A 271 -11.05 -10.67 -5.47
N SER A 272 -10.37 -11.80 -5.28
CA SER A 272 -9.69 -12.53 -6.37
C SER A 272 -10.71 -12.96 -7.42
N LYS A 273 -10.34 -12.90 -8.73
CA LYS A 273 -11.29 -13.25 -9.82
C LYS A 273 -11.71 -14.72 -9.78
N VAL A 274 -10.74 -15.60 -9.53
CA VAL A 274 -10.97 -17.04 -9.38
C VAL A 274 -10.26 -17.52 -8.12
N ILE A 275 -10.98 -18.28 -7.30
CA ILE A 275 -10.45 -18.90 -6.08
C ILE A 275 -10.58 -20.42 -6.23
N VAL A 276 -9.46 -21.12 -6.10
CA VAL A 276 -9.41 -22.58 -6.05
C VAL A 276 -9.02 -23.00 -4.66
N ALA A 277 -9.87 -23.73 -3.97
CA ALA A 277 -9.60 -24.26 -2.64
C ALA A 277 -9.25 -25.75 -2.72
N ILE A 278 -8.13 -26.13 -2.10
CA ILE A 278 -7.68 -27.52 -1.96
C ILE A 278 -7.58 -27.81 -0.47
N ASN A 279 -8.48 -28.63 0.03
CA ASN A 279 -8.53 -29.03 1.43
C ASN A 279 -9.00 -30.49 1.56
N LYS A 280 -8.71 -31.08 2.72
CA LYS A 280 -9.23 -32.41 3.06
C LYS A 280 -10.71 -32.39 3.48
N ASP A 281 -11.15 -31.25 4.03
CA ASP A 281 -12.52 -31.05 4.47
C ASP A 281 -13.32 -30.45 3.30
N CYS A 282 -14.46 -31.06 2.96
CA CYS A 282 -15.44 -30.46 2.05
C CYS A 282 -16.16 -29.32 2.79
N LEU A 283 -16.17 -28.14 2.23
CA LEU A 283 -16.96 -27.01 2.71
C LEU A 283 -18.41 -27.16 2.32
#